data_2c35e0df4f686fdb0c32640bd00f9e5e
#
_entry.id   2c35e0df4f686fdb0c32640bd00f9e5e
#
_cell.length_a   1.000
_cell.length_b   1.000
_cell.length_c   1.000
_cell.angle_alpha   90.00
_cell.angle_beta   90.00
_cell.angle_gamma   90.00
#
_symmetry.space_group_name_H-M   'P 1'
#
loop_
_entity.id
_entity.type
_entity.pdbx_description
1 polymer ?
#
loop_
_entity_poly.entity_id
_entity_poly.type
_entity_poly.pdbx_seq_one_letter_code
_entity_poly.pdbx_strand_id
1 'polypeptide(L)'
;FMAGLAQILKESGHEVSGSDIQFFPPMSDYLKEINIKTFTGYEVTTLPDSDLYVIGNALSRGNESVEHILNNNLPYISGPEMLGKELFDRNVYAISGTHGKTSTAYMLAHIFNDQGRDIGYLVGGISKNFKNPARLGTDKSFVIEADEYDSAFFDKRSKFLHYHPKNLIINNIEFDHADIFDDIEDIKKQFH
;
A
#
# COMPACT_ATOMS: atom_id res chain seq x y z
N PHE A 1 4.86 -0.35 1.57
CA PHE A 1 3.57 -0.16 0.90
C PHE A 1 3.71 0.72 -0.34
N MET A 2 4.11 2.01 -0.24
CA MET A 2 4.12 2.97 -1.37
C MET A 2 4.96 2.52 -2.57
N ALA A 3 6.14 1.95 -2.36
CA ALA A 3 6.96 1.44 -3.46
C ALA A 3 6.29 0.26 -4.21
N GLY A 4 5.60 -0.63 -3.48
CA GLY A 4 4.82 -1.71 -4.11
C GLY A 4 3.58 -1.19 -4.85
N LEU A 5 2.90 -0.17 -4.30
CA LEU A 5 1.83 0.52 -5.01
C LEU A 5 2.34 1.16 -6.30
N ALA A 6 3.50 1.82 -6.27
CA ALA A 6 4.10 2.41 -7.45
C ALA A 6 4.37 1.38 -8.56
N GLN A 7 4.80 0.15 -8.21
CA GLN A 7 4.94 -0.94 -9.17
C GLN A 7 3.59 -1.32 -9.78
N ILE A 8 2.57 -1.55 -8.95
CA ILE A 8 1.24 -1.93 -9.42
C ILE A 8 0.68 -0.89 -10.39
N LEU A 9 0.76 0.40 -10.03
CA LEU A 9 0.29 1.48 -10.88
C LEU A 9 1.05 1.53 -12.22
N LYS A 10 2.37 1.34 -12.19
CA LYS A 10 3.16 1.24 -13.41
C LYS A 10 2.77 0.05 -14.27
N GLU A 11 2.55 -1.12 -13.68
CA GLU A 11 2.08 -2.33 -14.39
C GLU A 11 0.65 -2.15 -14.93
N SER A 12 -0.18 -1.30 -14.29
CA SER A 12 -1.49 -0.88 -14.79
C SER A 12 -1.41 0.13 -15.95
N GLY A 13 -0.21 0.63 -16.30
CA GLY A 13 0.00 1.54 -17.44
C GLY A 13 0.07 3.02 -17.08
N HIS A 14 0.12 3.37 -15.79
CA HIS A 14 0.33 4.75 -15.35
C HIS A 14 1.80 5.16 -15.48
N GLU A 15 2.04 6.43 -15.78
CA GLU A 15 3.35 7.04 -15.58
C GLU A 15 3.50 7.43 -14.10
N VAL A 16 4.46 6.81 -13.42
CA VAL A 16 4.60 6.93 -11.95
C VAL A 16 5.94 7.52 -11.59
N SER A 17 5.90 8.47 -10.68
CA SER A 17 7.08 9.00 -9.99
C SER A 17 6.83 9.08 -8.48
N GLY A 18 7.87 9.25 -7.68
CA GLY A 18 7.73 9.34 -6.23
C GLY A 18 8.69 10.33 -5.59
N SER A 19 8.23 10.97 -4.51
CA SER A 19 9.05 11.84 -3.69
C SER A 19 9.09 11.32 -2.25
N ASP A 20 10.27 11.38 -1.64
CA ASP A 20 10.46 11.10 -0.22
C ASP A 20 11.65 11.93 0.29
N ILE A 21 11.70 12.16 1.60
CA ILE A 21 12.81 12.89 2.21
C ILE A 21 14.14 12.17 1.96
N GLN A 22 14.12 10.85 1.93
CA GLN A 22 15.27 10.01 1.68
C GLN A 22 14.86 8.59 1.22
N PHE A 23 15.68 8.01 0.33
CA PHE A 23 15.48 6.64 -0.16
C PHE A 23 16.60 5.73 0.35
N PHE A 24 16.25 4.65 1.03
CA PHE A 24 17.19 3.67 1.59
C PHE A 24 17.03 2.29 0.95
N PRO A 25 18.15 1.53 0.81
CA PRO A 25 18.07 0.12 0.49
C PRO A 25 17.25 -0.65 1.54
N PRO A 26 16.51 -1.68 1.15
CA PRO A 26 16.42 -2.26 -0.20
C PRO A 26 15.42 -1.52 -1.12
N MET A 27 14.60 -0.59 -0.62
CA MET A 27 13.54 0.05 -1.41
C MET A 27 14.09 0.99 -2.48
N SER A 28 15.19 1.70 -2.23
CA SER A 28 15.85 2.54 -3.24
C SER A 28 16.32 1.73 -4.46
N ASP A 29 16.89 0.56 -4.21
CA ASP A 29 17.38 -0.31 -5.27
C ASP A 29 16.23 -0.93 -6.05
N TYR A 30 15.19 -1.34 -5.34
CA TYR A 30 13.94 -1.81 -5.93
C TYR A 30 13.28 -0.78 -6.86
N LEU A 31 13.13 0.47 -6.41
CA LEU A 31 12.53 1.54 -7.23
C LEU A 31 13.35 1.82 -8.49
N LYS A 32 14.69 1.75 -8.40
CA LYS A 32 15.59 1.85 -9.57
C LYS A 32 15.41 0.67 -10.52
N GLU A 33 15.35 -0.58 -10.00
CA GLU A 33 15.18 -1.80 -10.80
C GLU A 33 13.88 -1.74 -11.62
N ILE A 34 12.79 -1.28 -11.01
CA ILE A 34 11.51 -1.12 -11.69
C ILE A 34 11.39 0.20 -12.47
N ASN A 35 12.46 0.98 -12.58
CA ASN A 35 12.50 2.27 -13.30
C ASN A 35 11.41 3.25 -12.89
N ILE A 36 11.23 3.46 -11.59
CA ILE A 36 10.42 4.56 -11.04
C ILE A 36 11.33 5.77 -10.84
N LYS A 37 10.95 6.90 -11.42
CA LYS A 37 11.66 8.17 -11.22
C LYS A 37 11.41 8.67 -9.80
N THR A 38 12.49 8.96 -9.08
CA THR A 38 12.42 9.41 -7.68
C THR A 38 13.00 10.79 -7.51
N PHE A 39 12.41 11.58 -6.63
CA PHE A 39 12.83 12.94 -6.25
C PHE A 39 13.07 12.97 -4.75
N THR A 40 14.22 13.47 -4.33
CA THR A 40 14.57 13.60 -2.91
C THR A 40 14.09 14.96 -2.41
N GLY A 41 13.42 14.96 -1.27
CA GLY A 41 12.85 16.15 -0.65
C GLY A 41 11.35 16.31 -0.93
N TYR A 42 10.79 17.31 -0.29
CA TYR A 42 9.36 17.67 -0.41
C TYR A 42 9.18 19.15 -0.82
N GLU A 43 10.23 19.77 -1.34
CA GLU A 43 10.18 21.13 -1.84
C GLU A 43 9.27 21.21 -3.07
N VAL A 44 8.46 22.26 -3.17
CA VAL A 44 7.55 22.48 -4.31
C VAL A 44 8.28 22.45 -5.64
N THR A 45 9.52 22.96 -5.68
CA THR A 45 10.35 23.02 -6.89
C THR A 45 10.75 21.65 -7.43
N THR A 46 10.71 20.62 -6.60
CA THR A 46 11.04 19.23 -6.97
C THR A 46 9.80 18.35 -7.15
N LEU A 47 8.62 18.85 -6.76
CA LEU A 47 7.37 18.13 -6.94
C LEU A 47 6.99 18.12 -8.43
N PRO A 48 6.91 16.93 -9.09
CA PRO A 48 6.54 16.88 -10.50
C PRO A 48 5.05 17.21 -10.69
N ASP A 49 4.73 17.86 -11.80
CA ASP A 49 3.33 17.99 -12.22
C ASP A 49 2.75 16.61 -12.47
N SER A 50 1.54 16.40 -11.95
CA SER A 50 0.86 15.11 -12.01
C SER A 50 -0.66 15.30 -12.09
N ASP A 51 -1.34 14.39 -12.77
CA ASP A 51 -2.81 14.39 -12.84
C ASP A 51 -3.42 14.02 -11.48
N LEU A 52 -2.68 13.26 -10.65
CA LEU A 52 -3.13 12.81 -9.34
C LEU A 52 -1.94 12.62 -8.38
N TYR A 53 -2.06 13.16 -7.19
CA TYR A 53 -1.08 12.99 -6.11
C TYR A 53 -1.53 11.92 -5.12
N VAL A 54 -0.74 10.87 -4.95
CA VAL A 54 -1.00 9.80 -3.99
C VAL A 54 -0.21 10.06 -2.72
N ILE A 55 -0.89 10.45 -1.65
CA ILE A 55 -0.27 10.84 -0.39
C ILE A 55 -0.16 9.64 0.56
N GLY A 56 1.08 9.35 0.97
CA GLY A 56 1.37 8.29 1.95
C GLY A 56 0.96 8.66 3.37
N ASN A 57 0.65 7.67 4.19
CA ASN A 57 0.18 7.86 5.56
C ASN A 57 1.21 8.46 6.53
N ALA A 58 2.49 8.44 6.19
CA ALA A 58 3.54 9.09 6.99
C ALA A 58 3.57 10.61 6.83
N LEU A 59 2.92 11.16 5.81
CA LEU A 59 2.85 12.59 5.56
C LEU A 59 1.69 13.23 6.34
N SER A 60 1.89 14.48 6.75
CA SER A 60 0.90 15.26 7.50
C SER A 60 0.87 16.72 7.07
N ARG A 61 -0.05 17.50 7.65
CA ARG A 61 -0.06 18.96 7.52
C ARG A 61 1.28 19.54 7.95
N GLY A 62 1.71 20.62 7.30
CA GLY A 62 3.01 21.24 7.47
C GLY A 62 4.10 20.68 6.55
N ASN A 63 3.87 19.57 5.83
CA ASN A 63 4.78 19.15 4.77
C ASN A 63 4.61 20.04 3.54
N GLU A 64 5.70 20.54 2.97
CA GLU A 64 5.68 21.56 1.91
C GLU A 64 4.92 21.10 0.67
N SER A 65 5.17 19.89 0.17
CA SER A 65 4.44 19.30 -0.95
C SER A 65 2.95 19.12 -0.64
N VAL A 66 2.61 18.65 0.55
CA VAL A 66 1.21 18.48 0.99
C VAL A 66 0.50 19.83 1.02
N GLU A 67 1.10 20.84 1.63
CA GLU A 67 0.49 22.19 1.69
C GLU A 67 0.34 22.79 0.29
N HIS A 68 1.30 22.58 -0.62
CA HIS A 68 1.18 23.00 -2.01
C HIS A 68 -0.01 22.35 -2.72
N ILE A 69 -0.15 21.03 -2.60
CA ILE A 69 -1.27 20.27 -3.19
C ILE A 69 -2.61 20.81 -2.68
N LEU A 70 -2.74 21.00 -1.36
CA LEU A 70 -3.97 21.48 -0.74
C LEU A 70 -4.31 22.92 -1.12
N ASN A 71 -3.34 23.82 -1.05
CA ASN A 71 -3.53 25.25 -1.32
C ASN A 71 -3.89 25.54 -2.78
N ASN A 72 -3.45 24.68 -3.71
CA ASN A 72 -3.75 24.82 -5.13
C ASN A 72 -4.92 23.93 -5.58
N ASN A 73 -5.61 23.27 -4.66
CA ASN A 73 -6.72 22.35 -4.96
C ASN A 73 -6.36 21.29 -6.02
N LEU A 74 -5.12 20.79 -5.98
CA LEU A 74 -4.67 19.74 -6.89
C LEU A 74 -5.33 18.42 -6.52
N PRO A 75 -5.62 17.53 -7.49
CA PRO A 75 -6.23 16.24 -7.20
C PRO A 75 -5.32 15.37 -6.33
N TYR A 76 -5.83 14.83 -5.23
CA TYR A 76 -5.08 13.93 -4.36
C TYR A 76 -5.93 12.80 -3.79
N ILE A 77 -5.27 11.72 -3.40
CA ILE A 77 -5.89 10.50 -2.89
C ILE A 77 -4.94 9.81 -1.90
N SER A 78 -5.45 8.95 -1.03
CA SER A 78 -4.60 8.09 -0.20
C SER A 78 -4.08 6.88 -0.98
N GLY A 79 -2.94 6.34 -0.55
CA GLY A 79 -2.39 5.12 -1.16
C GLY A 79 -3.37 3.94 -1.14
N PRO A 80 -3.99 3.61 0.00
CA PRO A 80 -4.99 2.55 0.07
C PRO A 80 -6.20 2.76 -0.83
N GLU A 81 -6.72 3.98 -0.92
CA GLU A 81 -7.84 4.28 -1.81
C GLU A 81 -7.45 4.15 -3.29
N MET A 82 -6.26 4.60 -3.68
CA MET A 82 -5.76 4.42 -5.04
C MET A 82 -5.64 2.93 -5.39
N LEU A 83 -5.05 2.14 -4.48
CA LEU A 83 -4.96 0.69 -4.68
C LEU A 83 -6.34 0.05 -4.78
N GLY A 84 -7.30 0.45 -3.96
CA GLY A 84 -8.68 -0.05 -4.02
C GLY A 84 -9.35 0.20 -5.37
N LYS A 85 -9.07 1.35 -6.02
CA LYS A 85 -9.54 1.63 -7.38
C LYS A 85 -8.93 0.70 -8.42
N GLU A 86 -7.62 0.43 -8.32
CA GLU A 86 -6.92 -0.51 -9.21
C GLU A 86 -7.43 -1.97 -9.03
N LEU A 87 -7.87 -2.32 -7.82
CA LEU A 87 -8.32 -3.66 -7.48
C LEU A 87 -9.83 -3.87 -7.61
N PHE A 88 -10.59 -2.88 -8.11
CA PHE A 88 -12.05 -2.89 -8.11
C PHE A 88 -12.66 -4.18 -8.71
N ASP A 89 -12.09 -4.68 -9.81
CA ASP A 89 -12.55 -5.90 -10.50
C ASP A 89 -11.85 -7.19 -10.04
N ARG A 90 -11.02 -7.10 -8.99
CA ARG A 90 -10.25 -8.24 -8.46
C ARG A 90 -10.97 -8.96 -7.34
N ASN A 91 -10.62 -10.23 -7.15
CA ASN A 91 -10.95 -10.99 -5.95
C ASN A 91 -9.85 -10.79 -4.92
N VAL A 92 -10.02 -9.83 -4.04
CA VAL A 92 -9.03 -9.50 -3.01
C VAL A 92 -9.10 -10.48 -1.85
N TYR A 93 -7.95 -11.06 -1.53
CA TYR A 93 -7.67 -11.89 -0.35
C TYR A 93 -6.84 -11.06 0.61
N ALA A 94 -7.47 -10.53 1.64
CA ALA A 94 -6.83 -9.70 2.65
C ALA A 94 -6.38 -10.55 3.84
N ILE A 95 -5.15 -10.34 4.29
CA ILE A 95 -4.58 -11.03 5.44
C ILE A 95 -4.36 -10.00 6.54
N SER A 96 -5.13 -10.10 7.61
CA SER A 96 -5.07 -9.22 8.77
C SER A 96 -4.66 -9.97 10.04
N GLY A 97 -4.52 -9.22 11.11
CA GLY A 97 -4.15 -9.71 12.44
C GLY A 97 -2.89 -9.04 12.97
N THR A 98 -2.66 -9.16 14.27
CA THR A 98 -1.51 -8.53 14.93
C THR A 98 -0.20 -9.11 14.40
N HIS A 99 -0.09 -10.43 14.30
CA HIS A 99 1.13 -11.13 13.89
C HIS A 99 0.91 -12.05 12.70
N GLY A 100 1.98 -12.29 11.92
CA GLY A 100 2.02 -13.29 10.85
C GLY A 100 1.38 -12.87 9.53
N LYS A 101 0.90 -11.66 9.37
CA LYS A 101 0.31 -11.14 8.11
C LYS A 101 1.19 -11.42 6.90
N THR A 102 2.44 -10.93 6.93
CA THR A 102 3.44 -11.10 5.86
C THR A 102 3.64 -12.56 5.47
N SER A 103 3.88 -13.42 6.46
CA SER A 103 4.14 -14.84 6.23
C SER A 103 2.93 -15.53 5.60
N THR A 104 1.73 -15.30 6.13
CA THR A 104 0.49 -15.89 5.61
C THR A 104 0.18 -15.38 4.20
N ALA A 105 0.37 -14.08 3.92
CA ALA A 105 0.18 -13.52 2.60
C ALA A 105 1.12 -14.14 1.57
N TYR A 106 2.41 -14.28 1.88
CA TYR A 106 3.35 -14.95 0.99
C TYR A 106 3.06 -16.44 0.82
N MET A 107 2.64 -17.15 1.87
CA MET A 107 2.23 -18.55 1.74
C MET A 107 1.04 -18.69 0.80
N LEU A 108 0.01 -17.86 0.95
CA LEU A 108 -1.15 -17.89 0.06
C LEU A 108 -0.77 -17.55 -1.38
N ALA A 109 0.04 -16.52 -1.59
CA ALA A 109 0.56 -16.15 -2.90
C ALA A 109 1.36 -17.30 -3.53
N HIS A 110 2.18 -17.99 -2.75
CA HIS A 110 2.94 -19.15 -3.21
C HIS A 110 2.04 -20.31 -3.63
N ILE A 111 1.03 -20.64 -2.85
CA ILE A 111 0.06 -21.70 -3.18
C ILE A 111 -0.63 -21.42 -4.52
N PHE A 112 -1.06 -20.20 -4.74
CA PHE A 112 -1.67 -19.82 -6.04
C PHE A 112 -0.67 -19.91 -7.20
N ASN A 113 0.56 -19.45 -7.02
CA ASN A 113 1.61 -19.55 -8.04
C ASN A 113 1.95 -21.02 -8.36
N ASP A 114 2.01 -21.89 -7.36
CA ASP A 114 2.27 -23.34 -7.54
C ASP A 114 1.15 -24.03 -8.34
N GLN A 115 -0.07 -23.50 -8.28
CA GLN A 115 -1.20 -23.91 -9.11
C GLN A 115 -1.16 -23.31 -10.52
N GLY A 116 -0.08 -22.63 -10.91
CA GLY A 116 0.06 -22.01 -12.23
C GLY A 116 -0.74 -20.73 -12.44
N ARG A 117 -1.22 -20.11 -11.37
CA ARG A 117 -1.98 -18.85 -11.41
C ARG A 117 -1.07 -17.64 -11.33
N ASP A 118 -1.17 -16.73 -12.27
CA ASP A 118 -0.41 -15.47 -12.29
C ASP A 118 -1.11 -14.39 -11.46
N ILE A 119 -1.15 -14.59 -10.14
CA ILE A 119 -1.85 -13.70 -9.21
C ILE A 119 -1.14 -12.37 -8.98
N GLY A 120 -1.92 -11.34 -8.64
CA GLY A 120 -1.38 -10.11 -8.07
C GLY A 120 -1.15 -10.24 -6.56
N TYR A 121 -0.20 -9.46 -6.06
CA TYR A 121 0.01 -9.34 -4.62
C TYR A 121 0.70 -8.02 -4.24
N LEU A 122 0.45 -7.58 -3.00
CA LEU A 122 1.22 -6.52 -2.33
C LEU A 122 1.44 -6.95 -0.88
N VAL A 123 2.68 -7.26 -0.55
CA VAL A 123 3.07 -7.80 0.76
C VAL A 123 4.28 -7.02 1.28
N GLY A 124 4.30 -6.72 2.56
CA GLY A 124 5.43 -6.05 3.21
C GLY A 124 6.70 -6.89 3.20
N GLY A 125 7.83 -6.21 3.18
CA GLY A 125 9.14 -6.89 3.17
C GLY A 125 9.46 -7.57 1.84
N ILE A 126 10.57 -8.30 1.82
CA ILE A 126 11.05 -9.05 0.65
C ILE A 126 11.17 -10.53 1.03
N SER A 127 10.48 -11.38 0.29
CA SER A 127 10.58 -12.84 0.45
C SER A 127 11.70 -13.41 -0.42
N LYS A 128 12.34 -14.48 0.03
CA LYS A 128 13.31 -15.22 -0.79
C LYS A 128 12.68 -15.90 -2.01
N ASN A 129 11.39 -16.21 -1.95
CA ASN A 129 10.65 -16.92 -3.00
C ASN A 129 10.00 -15.97 -4.02
N PHE A 130 9.93 -14.68 -3.70
CA PHE A 130 9.33 -13.66 -4.56
C PHE A 130 10.37 -12.57 -4.82
N LYS A 131 10.59 -12.28 -6.10
CA LYS A 131 11.57 -11.27 -6.50
C LYS A 131 11.23 -9.87 -5.97
N ASN A 132 9.96 -9.53 -6.02
CA ASN A 132 9.44 -8.20 -5.71
C ASN A 132 8.41 -8.26 -4.57
N PRO A 133 8.22 -7.19 -3.79
CA PRO A 133 7.20 -7.12 -2.75
C PRO A 133 5.78 -6.93 -3.30
N ALA A 134 5.66 -6.59 -4.59
CA ALA A 134 4.38 -6.37 -5.25
C ALA A 134 4.41 -6.82 -6.71
N ARG A 135 3.24 -7.14 -7.24
CA ARG A 135 3.00 -7.44 -8.65
C ARG A 135 1.50 -7.33 -8.95
N LEU A 136 1.14 -6.78 -10.10
CA LEU A 136 -0.25 -6.70 -10.52
C LEU A 136 -0.83 -8.07 -10.88
N GLY A 137 -0.05 -8.90 -11.59
CA GLY A 137 -0.50 -10.20 -12.11
C GLY A 137 -1.66 -10.10 -13.10
N THR A 138 -1.95 -11.16 -13.80
CA THR A 138 -3.04 -11.23 -14.80
C THR A 138 -4.28 -11.98 -14.31
N ASP A 139 -4.16 -12.81 -13.26
CA ASP A 139 -5.29 -13.48 -12.62
C ASP A 139 -6.18 -12.48 -11.85
N LYS A 140 -7.45 -12.78 -11.74
CA LYS A 140 -8.39 -11.95 -10.97
C LYS A 140 -8.11 -11.94 -9.46
N SER A 141 -7.34 -12.89 -8.94
CA SER A 141 -7.01 -12.95 -7.51
C SER A 141 -5.87 -12.00 -7.18
N PHE A 142 -6.01 -11.34 -6.05
CA PHE A 142 -5.01 -10.44 -5.49
C PHE A 142 -4.84 -10.67 -4.00
N VAL A 143 -3.62 -10.92 -3.54
CA VAL A 143 -3.29 -11.15 -2.12
C VAL A 143 -2.67 -9.90 -1.53
N ILE A 144 -3.18 -9.45 -0.39
CA ILE A 144 -2.68 -8.23 0.26
C ILE A 144 -2.59 -8.39 1.78
N GLU A 145 -1.55 -7.80 2.36
CA GLU A 145 -1.54 -7.50 3.79
C GLU A 145 -2.54 -6.38 4.10
N ALA A 146 -3.38 -6.61 5.08
CA ALA A 146 -4.44 -5.70 5.48
C ALA A 146 -4.12 -5.14 6.87
N ASP A 147 -3.42 -4.00 6.87
CA ASP A 147 -3.13 -3.30 8.10
C ASP A 147 -4.35 -2.52 8.60
N GLU A 148 -4.50 -2.46 9.91
CA GLU A 148 -5.49 -1.68 10.64
C GLU A 148 -5.16 -0.18 10.76
N TYR A 149 -3.97 0.24 10.34
CA TYR A 149 -3.54 1.64 10.38
C TYR A 149 -4.35 2.57 9.48
N ASP A 150 -4.40 3.85 9.88
CA ASP A 150 -4.95 4.95 9.09
C ASP A 150 -4.40 4.99 7.67
N SER A 151 -5.25 5.34 6.73
CA SER A 151 -4.90 5.43 5.31
C SER A 151 -4.07 6.66 4.97
N ALA A 152 -4.40 7.81 5.59
CA ALA A 152 -3.69 9.08 5.46
C ALA A 152 -4.11 10.04 6.57
N PHE A 153 -3.43 11.20 6.68
CA PHE A 153 -3.80 12.22 7.67
C PHE A 153 -5.22 12.76 7.48
N PHE A 154 -5.73 12.73 6.26
CA PHE A 154 -7.08 13.18 5.88
C PHE A 154 -8.10 12.03 5.80
N ASP A 155 -7.66 10.79 5.89
CA ASP A 155 -8.50 9.59 5.86
C ASP A 155 -8.11 8.64 7.00
N LYS A 156 -8.93 8.63 8.05
CA LYS A 156 -8.71 7.87 9.28
C LYS A 156 -9.27 6.45 9.24
N ARG A 157 -9.80 6.03 8.10
CA ARG A 157 -10.25 4.65 7.89
C ARG A 157 -9.05 3.72 7.79
N SER A 158 -9.21 2.51 8.34
CA SER A 158 -8.20 1.46 8.17
C SER A 158 -7.98 1.14 6.69
N LYS A 159 -6.73 0.88 6.33
CA LYS A 159 -6.32 0.65 4.92
C LYS A 159 -7.13 -0.44 4.24
N PHE A 160 -7.45 -1.52 4.97
CA PHE A 160 -8.14 -2.67 4.38
C PHE A 160 -9.59 -2.38 3.94
N LEU A 161 -10.23 -1.36 4.49
CA LEU A 161 -11.58 -0.95 4.07
C LEU A 161 -11.62 -0.50 2.61
N HIS A 162 -10.53 0.08 2.13
CA HIS A 162 -10.41 0.52 0.74
C HIS A 162 -10.27 -0.62 -0.27
N TYR A 163 -9.78 -1.79 0.17
CA TYR A 163 -9.52 -2.91 -0.73
C TYR A 163 -10.76 -3.73 -1.06
N HIS A 164 -11.88 -3.49 -0.35
CA HIS A 164 -13.15 -4.23 -0.49
C HIS A 164 -12.93 -5.76 -0.57
N PRO A 165 -12.25 -6.37 0.41
CA PRO A 165 -11.84 -7.76 0.33
C PRO A 165 -13.06 -8.68 0.26
N LYS A 166 -13.05 -9.62 -0.69
CA LYS A 166 -14.04 -10.69 -0.76
C LYS A 166 -13.71 -11.85 0.18
N ASN A 167 -12.44 -11.98 0.52
CA ASN A 167 -11.92 -13.00 1.43
C ASN A 167 -11.02 -12.33 2.45
N LEU A 168 -11.27 -12.57 3.72
CA LEU A 168 -10.47 -12.04 4.82
C LEU A 168 -9.98 -13.21 5.69
N ILE A 169 -8.68 -13.24 5.92
CA ILE A 169 -8.05 -14.13 6.89
C ILE A 169 -7.59 -13.25 8.05
N ILE A 170 -8.03 -13.56 9.25
CA ILE A 170 -7.59 -12.94 10.49
C ILE A 170 -6.75 -13.96 11.24
N ASN A 171 -5.44 -13.77 11.31
CA ASN A 171 -4.53 -14.71 11.98
C ASN A 171 -4.76 -14.74 13.49
N ASN A 172 -4.74 -13.55 14.09
CA ASN A 172 -4.93 -13.31 15.52
C ASN A 172 -5.31 -11.85 15.76
N ILE A 173 -5.94 -11.59 16.89
CA ILE A 173 -6.20 -10.23 17.35
C ILE A 173 -5.69 -10.15 18.79
N GLU A 174 -4.61 -9.42 18.98
CA GLU A 174 -4.02 -9.13 20.28
C GLU A 174 -3.98 -7.61 20.47
N PHE A 175 -3.92 -7.13 21.71
CA PHE A 175 -3.75 -5.70 21.94
C PHE A 175 -2.33 -5.31 21.57
N ASP A 176 -2.21 -4.55 20.49
CA ASP A 176 -0.97 -3.96 19.97
C ASP A 176 -1.29 -2.57 19.42
N HIS A 177 -0.26 -1.80 19.09
CA HIS A 177 -0.44 -0.45 18.56
C HIS A 177 -1.14 0.51 19.53
N ALA A 178 -0.65 0.55 20.77
CA ALA A 178 -1.15 1.45 21.84
C ALA A 178 -1.02 2.96 21.49
N ASP A 179 -0.37 3.28 20.39
CA ASP A 179 -0.29 4.62 19.80
C ASP A 179 -1.55 5.02 19.01
N ILE A 180 -2.40 4.03 18.64
CA ILE A 180 -3.60 4.22 17.80
C ILE A 180 -4.87 3.74 18.49
N PHE A 181 -4.80 2.65 19.25
CA PHE A 181 -5.94 1.99 19.89
C PHE A 181 -5.83 2.03 21.40
N ASP A 182 -6.90 2.41 22.08
CA ASP A 182 -6.95 2.45 23.54
C ASP A 182 -7.09 1.04 24.15
N ASP A 183 -7.78 0.15 23.46
CA ASP A 183 -8.00 -1.22 23.89
C ASP A 183 -8.24 -2.20 22.71
N ILE A 184 -8.35 -3.51 23.01
CA ILE A 184 -8.61 -4.55 22.03
C ILE A 184 -9.98 -4.41 21.35
N GLU A 185 -10.95 -3.80 22.02
CA GLU A 185 -12.30 -3.63 21.46
C GLU A 185 -12.28 -2.60 20.32
N ASP A 186 -11.40 -1.61 20.40
CA ASP A 186 -11.23 -0.65 19.30
C ASP A 186 -10.63 -1.30 18.06
N ILE A 187 -9.70 -2.23 18.23
CA ILE A 187 -9.18 -3.06 17.13
C ILE A 187 -10.30 -3.91 16.54
N LYS A 188 -11.10 -4.58 17.38
CA LYS A 188 -12.22 -5.41 16.91
C LYS A 188 -13.28 -4.63 16.13
N LYS A 189 -13.55 -3.38 16.51
CA LYS A 189 -14.51 -2.50 15.81
C LYS A 189 -14.10 -2.24 14.35
N GLN A 190 -12.80 -2.31 14.02
CA GLN A 190 -12.35 -2.13 12.65
C GLN A 190 -12.82 -3.25 11.70
N PHE A 191 -13.18 -4.42 12.26
CA PHE A 191 -13.61 -5.61 11.51
C PHE A 191 -15.13 -5.80 11.45
N HIS A 192 -15.90 -4.88 12.02
CA HIS A 192 -17.38 -4.86 12.00
C HIS A 192 -17.90 -3.91 10.93
#